data_244a47658a3e6fcc5feaaac1f40255fa
#
_entry.id   244a47658a3e6fcc5feaaac1f40255fa
#
_cell.length_a   1.000
_cell.length_b   1.000
_cell.length_c   1.000
_cell.angle_alpha   90.00
_cell.angle_beta   90.00
_cell.angle_gamma   90.00
#
_symmetry.space_group_name_H-M   'P 1'
#
loop_
_entity.id
_entity.type
_entity.pdbx_description
1 polymer ?
#
loop_
_entity_poly.entity_id
_entity_poly.type
_entity_poly.pdbx_seq_one_letter_code
_entity_poly.pdbx_strand_id
1 'polypeptide(L)'
;MYAKVFNLKFVKPTDAKVASSYFAENLAKFIRPCNMQSISISLGPCGSLTITAKFDSGSDLKTFELQSKSVFDDIKTSFDFIQTNYSGVYIYTFEAENAATEITLN
;
A
#
# COMPACT_ATOMS: atom_id res chain seq x y z
N MET A 1 -16.08 -5.51 -3.46
CA MET A 1 -14.93 -4.71 -2.97
C MET A 1 -13.70 -5.58 -2.88
N TYR A 2 -12.61 -5.10 -3.42
CA TYR A 2 -11.37 -5.86 -3.57
C TYR A 2 -10.23 -5.14 -2.90
N ALA A 3 -9.26 -5.92 -2.40
CA ALA A 3 -8.07 -5.37 -1.76
C ALA A 3 -6.82 -5.95 -2.39
N LYS A 4 -5.80 -5.11 -2.51
CA LYS A 4 -4.43 -5.55 -2.80
C LYS A 4 -3.59 -5.21 -1.58
N VAL A 5 -2.92 -6.21 -1.05
CA VAL A 5 -2.11 -6.07 0.16
C VAL A 5 -0.67 -6.41 -0.16
N PHE A 6 0.23 -5.50 0.17
CA PHE A 6 1.67 -5.72 0.04
C PHE A 6 2.27 -5.72 1.44
N ASN A 7 3.00 -6.77 1.76
CA ASN A 7 3.74 -6.86 3.01
C ASN A 7 5.22 -6.87 2.68
N LEU A 8 5.95 -5.90 3.23
CA LEU A 8 7.38 -5.75 3.01
C LEU A 8 8.11 -5.87 4.34
N LYS A 9 9.22 -6.59 4.32
CA LYS A 9 10.08 -6.71 5.49
C LYS A 9 11.47 -6.24 5.11
N PHE A 10 11.86 -5.09 5.63
CA PHE A 10 13.16 -4.49 5.34
C PHE A 10 14.21 -5.04 6.28
N VAL A 11 15.41 -5.23 5.74
CA VAL A 11 16.56 -5.67 6.54
C VAL A 11 16.89 -4.61 7.58
N LYS A 12 16.85 -3.33 7.18
CA LYS A 12 17.11 -2.21 8.08
C LYS A 12 15.81 -1.49 8.40
N PRO A 13 15.42 -1.41 9.69
CA PRO A 13 14.18 -0.72 10.07
C PRO A 13 14.08 0.73 9.60
N THR A 14 15.20 1.45 9.55
CA THR A 14 15.21 2.83 9.06
C THR A 14 14.86 2.93 7.59
N ASP A 15 15.19 1.91 6.80
CA ASP A 15 14.86 1.88 5.38
C ASP A 15 13.34 1.78 5.16
N ALA A 16 12.64 1.07 6.03
CA ALA A 16 11.19 0.97 5.95
C ALA A 16 10.53 2.34 6.09
N LYS A 17 11.05 3.17 7.00
CA LYS A 17 10.51 4.52 7.21
C LYS A 17 10.75 5.41 5.99
N VAL A 18 11.93 5.36 5.42
CA VAL A 18 12.26 6.12 4.20
C VAL A 18 11.41 5.64 3.04
N ALA A 19 11.31 4.33 2.87
CA ALA A 19 10.52 3.74 1.79
C ALA A 19 9.04 4.08 1.92
N SER A 20 8.50 4.18 3.13
CA SER A 20 7.09 4.50 3.34
C SER A 20 6.72 5.86 2.75
N SER A 21 7.60 6.86 2.90
CA SER A 21 7.38 8.18 2.32
C SER A 21 7.40 8.13 0.79
N TYR A 22 8.31 7.37 0.23
CA TYR A 22 8.38 7.18 -1.22
C TYR A 22 7.11 6.51 -1.74
N PHE A 23 6.64 5.46 -1.07
CA PHE A 23 5.42 4.77 -1.48
C PHE A 23 4.20 5.68 -1.37
N ALA A 24 4.08 6.44 -0.29
CA ALA A 24 2.95 7.36 -0.12
C ALA A 24 2.89 8.36 -1.26
N GLU A 25 4.02 8.95 -1.64
CA GLU A 25 4.08 9.92 -2.71
C GLU A 25 3.80 9.31 -4.08
N ASN A 26 4.41 8.17 -4.37
CA ASN A 26 4.34 7.60 -5.71
C ASN A 26 3.10 6.75 -5.95
N LEU A 27 2.56 6.08 -4.94
CA LEU A 27 1.33 5.31 -5.09
C LEU A 27 0.09 6.20 -5.12
N ALA A 28 0.14 7.37 -4.48
CA ALA A 28 -0.96 8.33 -4.53
C ALA A 28 -1.29 8.77 -5.96
N LYS A 29 -0.32 8.72 -6.86
CA LYS A 29 -0.52 9.08 -8.27
C LYS A 29 -1.50 8.17 -8.98
N PHE A 30 -1.75 6.98 -8.45
CA PHE A 30 -2.65 6.00 -9.05
C PHE A 30 -4.07 6.06 -8.48
N ILE A 31 -4.33 6.93 -7.51
CA ILE A 31 -5.65 7.00 -6.88
C ILE A 31 -6.73 7.24 -7.92
N ARG A 32 -6.59 8.30 -8.72
CA ARG A 32 -7.59 8.63 -9.74
C ARG A 32 -7.53 7.70 -10.95
N PRO A 33 -6.36 7.45 -11.55
CA PRO A 33 -6.29 6.61 -12.76
C PRO A 33 -6.82 5.19 -12.54
N CYS A 34 -6.69 4.67 -11.34
CA CYS A 34 -7.13 3.30 -11.02
C CYS A 34 -8.43 3.25 -10.22
N ASN A 35 -9.13 4.38 -10.06
CA ASN A 35 -10.37 4.44 -9.27
C ASN A 35 -10.19 3.81 -7.88
N MET A 36 -9.08 4.13 -7.23
CA MET A 36 -8.77 3.58 -5.92
C MET A 36 -9.68 4.17 -4.85
N GLN A 37 -10.31 3.32 -4.07
CA GLN A 37 -11.23 3.76 -3.02
C GLN A 37 -10.49 4.17 -1.75
N SER A 38 -9.41 3.49 -1.43
CA SER A 38 -8.58 3.86 -0.29
C SER A 38 -7.20 3.26 -0.45
N ILE A 39 -6.24 3.88 0.22
CA ILE A 39 -4.90 3.34 0.35
C ILE A 39 -4.41 3.67 1.74
N SER A 40 -3.79 2.71 2.39
CA SER A 40 -3.19 2.90 3.69
C SER A 40 -1.82 2.27 3.73
N ILE A 41 -0.93 2.90 4.47
CA ILE A 41 0.44 2.42 4.68
C ILE A 41 0.68 2.41 6.17
N SER A 42 1.08 1.27 6.70
CA SER A 42 1.39 1.14 8.11
C SER A 42 2.81 0.63 8.30
N LEU A 43 3.47 1.19 9.31
CA LEU A 43 4.80 0.76 9.73
C LEU A 43 4.65 -0.07 10.99
N GLY A 44 5.20 -1.27 10.95
CA GLY A 44 5.29 -2.12 12.12
C GLY A 44 6.70 -2.08 12.70
N PRO A 45 6.93 -2.84 13.76
CA PRO A 45 8.26 -2.94 14.35
C PRO A 45 9.22 -3.70 13.43
N CYS A 46 10.52 -3.48 13.64
CA CYS A 46 11.57 -4.26 12.98
C CYS A 46 11.55 -4.23 11.46
N GLY A 47 11.15 -3.10 10.87
CA GLY A 47 11.21 -2.94 9.42
C GLY A 47 10.04 -3.50 8.65
N SER A 48 8.92 -3.76 9.30
CA SER A 48 7.70 -4.21 8.63
C SER A 48 6.95 -3.03 8.05
N LEU A 49 6.44 -3.20 6.83
CA LEU A 49 5.65 -2.20 6.13
C LEU A 49 4.51 -2.89 5.42
N THR A 50 3.28 -2.40 5.62
CA THR A 50 2.11 -2.96 4.95
C THR A 50 1.41 -1.86 4.17
N ILE A 51 1.11 -2.15 2.91
CA ILE A 51 0.36 -1.26 2.03
C ILE A 51 -0.91 -1.98 1.64
N THR A 52 -2.06 -1.34 1.86
CA THR A 52 -3.35 -1.88 1.48
C THR A 52 -4.06 -0.89 0.57
N ALA A 53 -4.45 -1.34 -0.61
CA ALA A 53 -5.22 -0.56 -1.56
C ALA A 53 -6.57 -1.24 -1.80
N LYS A 54 -7.63 -0.44 -1.88
CA LYS A 54 -9.01 -0.93 -1.96
C LYS A 54 -9.65 -0.45 -3.24
N PHE A 55 -10.38 -1.33 -3.92
CA PHE A 55 -11.00 -1.06 -5.22
C PHE A 55 -12.42 -1.61 -5.27
N ASP A 56 -13.30 -0.94 -6.03
CA ASP A 56 -14.65 -1.43 -6.25
C ASP A 56 -14.70 -2.60 -7.26
N SER A 57 -13.80 -2.61 -8.22
CA SER A 57 -13.81 -3.63 -9.26
C SER A 57 -12.47 -4.36 -9.36
N GLY A 58 -12.55 -5.62 -9.80
CA GLY A 58 -11.34 -6.41 -10.03
C GLY A 58 -10.51 -5.87 -11.18
N SER A 59 -11.13 -5.23 -12.17
CA SER A 59 -10.37 -4.65 -13.29
C SER A 59 -9.54 -3.45 -12.85
N ASP A 60 -10.06 -2.62 -11.95
CA ASP A 60 -9.30 -1.51 -11.39
C ASP A 60 -8.09 -2.02 -10.59
N LEU A 61 -8.30 -3.08 -9.82
CA LEU A 61 -7.22 -3.71 -9.08
C LEU A 61 -6.12 -4.21 -10.01
N LYS A 62 -6.49 -4.88 -11.10
CA LYS A 62 -5.52 -5.38 -12.07
C LYS A 62 -4.75 -4.26 -12.75
N THR A 63 -5.44 -3.17 -13.07
CA THR A 63 -4.77 -2.01 -13.65
C THR A 63 -3.74 -1.44 -12.68
N PHE A 64 -4.10 -1.35 -11.41
CA PHE A 64 -3.17 -0.88 -10.39
C PHE A 64 -1.98 -1.82 -10.25
N GLU A 65 -2.20 -3.12 -10.26
CA GLU A 65 -1.10 -4.09 -10.18
C GLU A 65 -0.09 -3.90 -11.29
N LEU A 66 -0.57 -3.67 -12.50
CA LEU A 66 0.31 -3.46 -13.65
C LEU A 66 1.04 -2.12 -13.58
N GLN A 67 0.32 -1.06 -13.27
CA GLN A 67 0.89 0.29 -13.29
C GLN A 67 1.83 0.57 -12.11
N SER A 68 1.55 -0.02 -10.95
CA SER A 68 2.37 0.22 -9.76
C SER A 68 3.64 -0.61 -9.72
N LYS A 69 3.79 -1.58 -10.62
CA LYS A 69 4.95 -2.48 -10.61
C LYS A 69 6.27 -1.71 -10.65
N SER A 70 6.35 -0.65 -11.45
CA SER A 70 7.57 0.15 -11.57
C SER A 70 7.98 0.81 -10.25
N VAL A 71 7.00 1.20 -9.43
CA VAL A 71 7.28 1.82 -8.12
C VAL A 71 7.99 0.81 -7.21
N PHE A 72 7.48 -0.42 -7.17
CA PHE A 72 8.11 -1.47 -6.35
C PHE A 72 9.46 -1.88 -6.89
N ASP A 73 9.61 -1.95 -8.22
CA ASP A 73 10.89 -2.27 -8.84
C ASP A 73 11.95 -1.21 -8.50
N ASP A 74 11.57 0.07 -8.51
CA ASP A 74 12.49 1.15 -8.16
C ASP A 74 12.98 1.04 -6.72
N ILE A 75 12.08 0.73 -5.79
CA ILE A 75 12.45 0.56 -4.39
C ILE A 75 13.41 -0.61 -4.22
N LYS A 76 13.23 -1.69 -4.98
CA LYS A 76 14.10 -2.87 -4.90
C LYS A 76 15.55 -2.56 -5.31
N THR A 77 15.75 -1.54 -6.14
CA THR A 77 17.11 -1.16 -6.51
C THR A 77 17.84 -0.41 -5.41
N SER A 78 17.11 0.14 -4.44
CA SER A 78 17.68 1.00 -3.39
C SER A 78 17.72 0.35 -2.02
N PHE A 79 16.86 -0.61 -1.75
CA PHE A 79 16.71 -1.22 -0.42
C PHE A 79 16.59 -2.73 -0.49
N ASP A 80 17.06 -3.40 0.54
CA ASP A 80 16.93 -4.84 0.70
C ASP A 80 15.68 -5.16 1.51
N PHE A 81 14.76 -5.91 0.91
CA PHE A 81 13.56 -6.34 1.61
C PHE A 81 12.97 -7.58 0.96
N ILE A 82 12.15 -8.28 1.73
CA ILE A 82 11.36 -9.41 1.27
C ILE A 82 9.93 -8.91 1.12
N GLN A 83 9.31 -9.19 -0.01
CA GLN A 83 7.96 -8.77 -0.30
C GLN A 83 7.06 -9.97 -0.53
N THR A 84 5.90 -9.97 0.14
CA THR A 84 4.79 -10.86 -0.17
C THR A 84 3.57 -10.00 -0.44
N ASN A 85 2.68 -10.48 -1.30
CA ASN A 85 1.46 -9.76 -1.57
C ASN A 85 0.33 -10.73 -1.88
N TYR A 86 -0.90 -10.25 -1.73
CA TYR A 86 -2.06 -11.01 -2.15
C TYR A 86 -3.18 -10.06 -2.54
N SER A 87 -4.13 -10.59 -3.33
CA SER A 87 -5.36 -9.91 -3.68
C SER A 87 -6.51 -10.66 -3.04
N GLY A 88 -7.46 -9.93 -2.50
CA GLY A 88 -8.59 -10.55 -1.83
C GLY A 88 -9.90 -9.81 -2.07
N VAL A 89 -10.98 -10.45 -1.64
CA VAL A 89 -12.32 -9.88 -1.68
C VAL A 89 -12.77 -9.70 -0.23
N TYR A 90 -13.34 -8.52 0.07
CA TYR A 90 -13.87 -8.30 1.41
C TYR A 90 -15.12 -9.15 1.62
N ILE A 91 -15.14 -9.91 2.69
CA ILE A 91 -16.29 -10.72 3.05
C ILE A 91 -17.07 -10.14 4.24
N TYR A 92 -16.46 -9.19 4.95
CA TYR A 92 -17.09 -8.51 6.07
C TYR A 92 -16.34 -7.22 6.34
N THR A 93 -17.09 -6.12 6.49
CA THR A 93 -16.52 -4.84 6.88
C THR A 93 -17.43 -4.17 7.89
N PHE A 94 -16.82 -3.49 8.83
CA PHE A 94 -17.49 -2.59 9.74
C PHE A 94 -16.68 -1.31 9.81
N GLU A 95 -17.33 -0.17 9.66
CA GLU A 95 -16.67 1.12 9.78
C GLU A 95 -17.48 1.98 10.74
N ALA A 96 -16.81 2.48 11.77
CA ALA A 96 -17.43 3.47 12.62
C ALA A 96 -17.62 4.74 11.81
N GLU A 97 -18.75 5.40 12.02
CA GLU A 97 -19.00 6.68 11.35
C GLU A 97 -17.97 7.69 11.82
N ASN A 98 -17.29 8.31 10.86
CA ASN A 98 -16.33 9.34 11.18
C ASN A 98 -16.14 10.26 9.99
N ALA A 99 -15.66 11.46 10.28
CA ALA A 99 -15.17 12.33 9.22
C ALA A 99 -13.84 11.82 8.74
N ALA A 100 -13.46 12.24 7.52
CA ALA A 100 -12.12 11.94 7.03
C ALA A 100 -11.11 12.52 7.99
N THR A 101 -10.21 11.68 8.47
CA THR A 101 -9.17 12.10 9.40
C THR A 101 -7.82 11.76 8.85
N GLU A 102 -6.91 12.69 9.04
CA GLU A 102 -5.50 12.43 8.81
C GLU A 102 -4.90 11.93 10.11
N ILE A 103 -4.28 10.76 10.04
CA ILE A 103 -3.61 10.20 11.21
C ILE A 103 -2.18 10.66 11.19
N THR A 104 -1.78 11.39 12.23
CA THR A 104 -0.42 11.86 12.39
C THR A 104 0.28 10.99 13.43
N LEU A 105 1.40 10.42 13.03
CA LEU A 105 2.26 9.67 13.94
C LEU A 105 3.27 10.62 14.56
N ASN A 106 3.23 10.73 15.85
CA ASN A 106 4.19 11.54 16.58
C ASN A 106 5.27 10.66 17.20
#